data_788b4cd75d892d8f72be9c7a7104648d
#
_entry.id   788b4cd75d892d8f72be9c7a7104648d
#
_cell.length_a   1.000
_cell.length_b   1.000
_cell.length_c   1.000
_cell.angle_alpha   90.00
_cell.angle_beta   90.00
_cell.angle_gamma   90.00
#
_symmetry.space_group_name_H-M   'P 1'
#
loop_
_entity.id
_entity.type
_entity.pdbx_description
1 polymer ?
#
loop_
_entity_poly.entity_id
_entity_poly.type
_entity_poly.pdbx_seq_one_letter_code
_entity_poly.pdbx_strand_id
1 'polypeptide(L)'
;MSTPSQNPATPATPSSGQFTAAVKTALAGADSNASTAVTNLKLVHQARVTQLNRAAVALKARFGAADARTVAAQSALAAQTRIAAQVSVASQQAATPAPTVAAGGWALHGRVYDEQLKPSARLTVYLVDHAKTYQQQYSFAYTDATGYFLINYAPPAGQDAPATPLYAAIANAKGEPVYVSATAFQPAANVATYQNISLSAGKKPLGDPPPEIRQVAIPPQAGKTPSK
;
A
#
# COMPACT_ATOMS: atom_id res chain seq x y z
N MET A 1 14.84 -40.86 -60.05
CA MET A 1 14.83 -40.60 -58.61
C MET A 1 14.16 -39.22 -58.37
N SER A 2 12.90 -39.23 -58.02
CA SER A 2 12.12 -37.99 -57.79
C SER A 2 12.13 -37.68 -56.29
N THR A 3 12.67 -36.49 -55.90
CA THR A 3 12.67 -36.01 -54.57
C THR A 3 11.25 -35.44 -54.20
N PRO A 4 10.66 -35.83 -53.05
CA PRO A 4 9.39 -35.25 -52.64
C PRO A 4 9.59 -33.81 -52.20
N SER A 5 8.87 -32.90 -52.85
CA SER A 5 8.74 -31.48 -52.46
C SER A 5 8.02 -31.40 -51.10
N GLN A 6 8.73 -31.01 -50.05
CA GLN A 6 8.09 -30.67 -48.77
C GLN A 6 7.44 -29.30 -48.90
N ASN A 7 6.12 -29.30 -48.88
CA ASN A 7 5.33 -28.06 -48.79
C ASN A 7 5.56 -27.47 -47.39
N PRO A 8 5.96 -26.18 -47.22
CA PRO A 8 6.10 -25.58 -45.91
C PRO A 8 4.72 -25.48 -45.27
N ALA A 9 4.57 -26.08 -44.08
CA ALA A 9 3.35 -25.99 -43.30
C ALA A 9 3.04 -24.54 -42.97
N THR A 10 1.88 -24.07 -43.39
CA THR A 10 1.36 -22.72 -43.03
C THR A 10 1.24 -22.66 -41.53
N PRO A 11 1.84 -21.65 -40.85
CA PRO A 11 1.68 -21.51 -39.38
C PRO A 11 0.22 -21.34 -39.04
N ALA A 12 -0.30 -22.20 -38.15
CA ALA A 12 -1.66 -22.15 -37.71
C ALA A 12 -1.89 -20.83 -36.91
N THR A 13 -2.88 -20.06 -37.34
CA THR A 13 -3.29 -18.85 -36.63
C THR A 13 -3.82 -19.23 -35.24
N PRO A 14 -3.28 -18.69 -34.13
CA PRO A 14 -3.72 -19.05 -32.80
C PRO A 14 -5.21 -18.65 -32.60
N SER A 15 -5.98 -19.50 -31.92
CA SER A 15 -7.36 -19.18 -31.57
C SER A 15 -7.41 -18.01 -30.59
N SER A 16 -8.55 -17.29 -30.52
CA SER A 16 -8.72 -16.17 -29.58
C SER A 16 -8.46 -16.58 -28.11
N GLY A 17 -8.81 -17.82 -27.75
CA GLY A 17 -8.52 -18.38 -26.41
C GLY A 17 -7.03 -18.59 -26.16
N GLN A 18 -6.29 -19.07 -27.15
CA GLN A 18 -4.83 -19.24 -27.06
C GLN A 18 -4.11 -17.89 -26.98
N PHE A 19 -4.57 -16.90 -27.72
CA PHE A 19 -4.05 -15.54 -27.65
C PHE A 19 -4.29 -14.92 -26.26
N THR A 20 -5.52 -15.01 -25.72
CA THR A 20 -5.86 -14.52 -24.39
C THR A 20 -5.04 -15.20 -23.29
N ALA A 21 -4.83 -16.53 -23.38
CA ALA A 21 -3.99 -17.26 -22.44
C ALA A 21 -2.52 -16.83 -22.52
N ALA A 22 -1.99 -16.65 -23.73
CA ALA A 22 -0.63 -16.18 -23.93
C ALA A 22 -0.41 -14.76 -23.38
N VAL A 23 -1.36 -13.84 -23.60
CA VAL A 23 -1.32 -12.48 -23.04
C VAL A 23 -1.35 -12.51 -21.50
N LYS A 24 -2.23 -13.30 -20.89
CA LYS A 24 -2.27 -13.47 -19.44
C LYS A 24 -0.95 -13.99 -18.87
N THR A 25 -0.36 -14.99 -19.52
CA THR A 25 0.93 -15.57 -19.10
C THR A 25 2.06 -14.55 -19.23
N ALA A 26 2.09 -13.79 -20.33
CA ALA A 26 3.09 -12.75 -20.54
C ALA A 26 2.98 -11.61 -19.50
N LEU A 27 1.76 -11.17 -19.19
CA LEU A 27 1.52 -10.17 -18.15
C LEU A 27 1.94 -10.66 -16.76
N ALA A 28 1.55 -11.88 -16.39
CA ALA A 28 1.97 -12.48 -15.12
C ALA A 28 3.50 -12.63 -15.03
N GLY A 29 4.17 -12.96 -16.12
CA GLY A 29 5.63 -13.02 -16.22
C GLY A 29 6.26 -11.62 -16.04
N ALA A 30 5.70 -10.60 -16.67
CA ALA A 30 6.15 -9.21 -16.53
C ALA A 30 6.01 -8.70 -15.08
N ASP A 31 4.88 -8.97 -14.43
CA ASP A 31 4.63 -8.59 -13.03
C ASP A 31 5.61 -9.31 -12.07
N SER A 32 5.87 -10.59 -12.29
CA SER A 32 6.84 -11.37 -11.52
C SER A 32 8.27 -10.81 -11.66
N ASN A 33 8.67 -10.48 -12.89
CA ASN A 33 9.99 -9.88 -13.15
C ASN A 33 10.12 -8.49 -12.52
N ALA A 34 9.08 -7.67 -12.61
CA ALA A 34 9.04 -6.35 -11.97
C ALA A 34 9.15 -6.46 -10.45
N SER A 35 8.40 -7.36 -9.82
CA SER A 35 8.45 -7.61 -8.39
C SER A 35 9.84 -8.08 -7.94
N THR A 36 10.46 -8.99 -8.70
CA THR A 36 11.83 -9.47 -8.44
C THR A 36 12.86 -8.35 -8.56
N ALA A 37 12.76 -7.52 -9.60
CA ALA A 37 13.68 -6.39 -9.83
C ALA A 37 13.59 -5.36 -8.67
N VAL A 38 12.38 -5.02 -8.24
CA VAL A 38 12.18 -4.09 -7.11
C VAL A 38 12.68 -4.69 -5.79
N THR A 39 12.52 -6.00 -5.59
CA THR A 39 13.06 -6.71 -4.42
C THR A 39 14.59 -6.66 -4.40
N ASN A 40 15.24 -6.91 -5.53
CA ASN A 40 16.69 -6.82 -5.65
C ASN A 40 17.18 -5.38 -5.41
N LEU A 41 16.48 -4.38 -5.94
CA LEU A 41 16.78 -2.97 -5.70
C LEU A 41 16.71 -2.62 -4.21
N LYS A 42 15.70 -3.13 -3.50
CA LYS A 42 15.56 -2.99 -2.04
C LYS A 42 16.80 -3.52 -1.31
N LEU A 43 17.27 -4.73 -1.65
CA LEU A 43 18.46 -5.32 -1.03
C LEU A 43 19.72 -4.47 -1.27
N VAL A 44 19.91 -3.93 -2.47
CA VAL A 44 21.03 -3.04 -2.80
C VAL A 44 20.98 -1.77 -1.93
N HIS A 45 19.82 -1.12 -1.81
CA HIS A 45 19.68 0.07 -0.98
C HIS A 45 19.88 -0.21 0.50
N GLN A 46 19.42 -1.34 1.02
CA GLN A 46 19.65 -1.77 2.40
C GLN A 46 21.15 -2.02 2.67
N ALA A 47 21.86 -2.68 1.76
CA ALA A 47 23.31 -2.86 1.86
C ALA A 47 24.04 -1.52 1.89
N ARG A 48 23.64 -0.57 1.05
CA ARG A 48 24.24 0.78 1.01
C ARG A 48 23.96 1.57 2.30
N VAL A 49 22.78 1.49 2.89
CA VAL A 49 22.50 2.07 4.22
C VAL A 49 23.44 1.50 5.26
N THR A 50 23.65 0.19 5.28
CA THR A 50 24.57 -0.47 6.22
C THR A 50 26.01 0.03 6.05
N GLN A 51 26.50 0.18 4.81
CA GLN A 51 27.84 0.69 4.51
C GLN A 51 27.99 2.15 4.96
N LEU A 52 27.03 3.01 4.63
CA LEU A 52 27.07 4.42 5.03
C LEU A 52 26.97 4.60 6.55
N ASN A 53 26.21 3.77 7.23
CA ASN A 53 26.14 3.78 8.70
C ASN A 53 27.50 3.44 9.32
N ARG A 54 28.17 2.39 8.84
CA ARG A 54 29.53 2.02 9.30
C ARG A 54 30.52 3.16 9.05
N ALA A 55 30.48 3.79 7.89
CA ALA A 55 31.32 4.91 7.56
C ALA A 55 31.07 6.13 8.47
N ALA A 56 29.80 6.48 8.71
CA ALA A 56 29.42 7.59 9.58
C ALA A 56 29.88 7.36 11.03
N VAL A 57 29.72 6.12 11.55
CA VAL A 57 30.19 5.75 12.88
C VAL A 57 31.73 5.85 12.99
N ALA A 58 32.46 5.35 12.01
CA ALA A 58 33.93 5.41 11.99
C ALA A 58 34.44 6.85 11.91
N LEU A 59 33.83 7.70 11.07
CA LEU A 59 34.19 9.12 10.98
C LEU A 59 33.88 9.87 12.27
N LYS A 60 32.74 9.62 12.89
CA LYS A 60 32.36 10.21 14.18
C LYS A 60 33.33 9.82 15.29
N ALA A 61 33.79 8.57 15.35
CA ALA A 61 34.73 8.09 16.32
C ALA A 61 36.14 8.73 16.13
N ARG A 62 36.54 8.95 14.87
CA ARG A 62 37.87 9.47 14.55
C ARG A 62 37.98 11.00 14.63
N PHE A 63 36.94 11.71 14.23
CA PHE A 63 36.99 13.16 14.02
C PHE A 63 35.96 13.95 14.87
N GLY A 64 35.10 13.25 15.58
CA GLY A 64 34.00 13.89 16.36
C GLY A 64 32.77 14.17 15.55
N ALA A 65 31.69 14.51 16.26
CA ALA A 65 30.34 14.69 15.64
C ALA A 65 30.24 15.98 14.80
N ALA A 66 31.01 17.03 15.16
CA ALA A 66 30.92 18.34 14.50
C ALA A 66 31.86 18.46 13.28
N ASP A 67 32.70 17.46 13.00
CA ASP A 67 33.57 17.48 11.83
C ASP A 67 32.75 17.43 10.53
N ALA A 68 33.14 18.26 9.56
CA ALA A 68 32.41 18.39 8.29
C ALA A 68 32.25 17.05 7.55
N ARG A 69 33.24 16.16 7.65
CA ARG A 69 33.16 14.81 7.04
C ARG A 69 32.13 13.94 7.74
N THR A 70 32.04 14.05 9.06
CA THR A 70 31.02 13.32 9.86
C THR A 70 29.61 13.82 9.54
N VAL A 71 29.41 15.13 9.47
CA VAL A 71 28.13 15.76 9.11
C VAL A 71 27.72 15.34 7.68
N ALA A 72 28.62 15.38 6.72
CA ALA A 72 28.36 14.96 5.35
C ALA A 72 27.97 13.47 5.27
N ALA A 73 28.67 12.59 6.01
CA ALA A 73 28.35 11.16 6.05
C ALA A 73 26.99 10.88 6.70
N GLN A 74 26.62 11.61 7.75
CA GLN A 74 25.30 11.51 8.38
C GLN A 74 24.19 11.98 7.44
N SER A 75 24.40 13.08 6.71
CA SER A 75 23.46 13.57 5.71
C SER A 75 23.24 12.56 4.57
N ALA A 76 24.34 11.96 4.08
CA ALA A 76 24.27 10.91 3.06
C ALA A 76 23.54 9.66 3.57
N LEU A 77 23.77 9.25 4.82
CA LEU A 77 23.05 8.16 5.46
C LEU A 77 21.55 8.45 5.57
N ALA A 78 21.18 9.65 6.02
CA ALA A 78 19.76 10.04 6.14
C ALA A 78 19.06 10.03 4.77
N ALA A 79 19.69 10.58 3.73
CA ALA A 79 19.17 10.56 2.36
C ALA A 79 18.97 9.12 1.84
N GLN A 80 20.00 8.26 2.03
CA GLN A 80 19.94 6.86 1.60
C GLN A 80 18.88 6.06 2.35
N THR A 81 18.71 6.32 3.66
CA THR A 81 17.66 5.68 4.47
C THR A 81 16.26 6.01 3.94
N ARG A 82 16.02 7.27 3.53
CA ARG A 82 14.76 7.69 2.92
C ARG A 82 14.51 6.96 1.59
N ILE A 83 15.54 6.87 0.73
CA ILE A 83 15.43 6.14 -0.53
C ILE A 83 15.13 4.65 -0.28
N ALA A 84 15.82 4.01 0.65
CA ALA A 84 15.59 2.62 1.01
C ALA A 84 14.16 2.38 1.52
N ALA A 85 13.59 3.32 2.28
CA ALA A 85 12.20 3.26 2.73
C ALA A 85 11.22 3.36 1.55
N GLN A 86 11.43 4.30 0.61
CA GLN A 86 10.62 4.44 -0.59
C GLN A 86 10.64 3.19 -1.47
N VAL A 87 11.82 2.60 -1.70
CA VAL A 87 11.96 1.33 -2.44
C VAL A 87 11.28 0.19 -1.69
N SER A 88 11.31 0.17 -0.36
CA SER A 88 10.59 -0.83 0.43
C SER A 88 9.07 -0.71 0.24
N VAL A 89 8.51 0.50 0.21
CA VAL A 89 7.09 0.75 -0.10
C VAL A 89 6.74 0.23 -1.49
N ALA A 90 7.54 0.57 -2.51
CA ALA A 90 7.33 0.10 -3.88
C ALA A 90 7.40 -1.43 -3.98
N SER A 91 8.34 -2.07 -3.26
CA SER A 91 8.45 -3.52 -3.18
C SER A 91 7.21 -4.18 -2.57
N GLN A 92 6.68 -3.59 -1.50
CA GLN A 92 5.46 -4.09 -0.87
C GLN A 92 4.22 -3.92 -1.77
N GLN A 93 4.13 -2.82 -2.49
CA GLN A 93 3.08 -2.59 -3.48
C GLN A 93 3.13 -3.65 -4.59
N ALA A 94 4.30 -3.85 -5.20
CA ALA A 94 4.49 -4.83 -6.26
C ALA A 94 4.22 -6.28 -5.82
N ALA A 95 4.44 -6.59 -4.54
CA ALA A 95 4.16 -7.91 -3.96
C ALA A 95 2.71 -8.10 -3.49
N THR A 96 1.87 -7.06 -3.53
CA THR A 96 0.49 -7.13 -3.05
C THR A 96 -0.46 -7.49 -4.20
N PRO A 97 -1.08 -8.68 -4.20
CA PRO A 97 -2.01 -9.07 -5.25
C PRO A 97 -3.28 -8.21 -5.22
N ALA A 98 -3.87 -8.01 -6.39
CA ALA A 98 -5.18 -7.37 -6.48
C ALA A 98 -6.24 -8.28 -5.84
N PRO A 99 -7.14 -7.75 -4.99
CA PRO A 99 -8.23 -8.52 -4.41
C PRO A 99 -9.26 -8.90 -5.48
N THR A 100 -10.00 -9.98 -5.24
CA THR A 100 -11.15 -10.34 -6.05
C THR A 100 -12.29 -9.36 -5.80
N VAL A 101 -12.87 -8.83 -6.86
CA VAL A 101 -14.00 -7.90 -6.83
C VAL A 101 -15.26 -8.62 -7.32
N ALA A 102 -16.38 -8.41 -6.64
CA ALA A 102 -17.68 -8.92 -7.06
C ALA A 102 -18.14 -8.25 -8.36
N ALA A 103 -19.00 -8.91 -9.13
CA ALA A 103 -19.57 -8.35 -10.35
C ALA A 103 -20.27 -7.01 -10.08
N GLY A 104 -19.91 -5.96 -10.82
CA GLY A 104 -20.41 -4.60 -10.61
C GLY A 104 -19.84 -3.87 -9.38
N GLY A 105 -19.11 -4.58 -8.50
CA GLY A 105 -18.48 -4.02 -7.32
C GLY A 105 -17.14 -3.35 -7.63
N TRP A 106 -16.49 -2.88 -6.57
CA TRP A 106 -15.13 -2.31 -6.62
C TRP A 106 -14.40 -2.60 -5.31
N ALA A 107 -13.09 -2.46 -5.34
CA ALA A 107 -12.28 -2.53 -4.13
C ALA A 107 -11.30 -1.37 -4.06
N LEU A 108 -11.12 -0.82 -2.85
CA LEU A 108 -10.00 0.04 -2.49
C LEU A 108 -9.13 -0.73 -1.51
N HIS A 109 -7.88 -0.94 -1.87
CA HIS A 109 -6.93 -1.61 -0.99
C HIS A 109 -5.58 -0.90 -1.02
N GLY A 110 -4.74 -1.19 -0.04
CA GLY A 110 -3.42 -0.55 0.03
C GLY A 110 -2.80 -0.67 1.40
N ARG A 111 -1.86 0.22 1.68
CA ARG A 111 -1.16 0.25 2.98
C ARG A 111 -1.11 1.66 3.54
N VAL A 112 -1.16 1.71 4.87
CA VAL A 112 -0.97 2.95 5.62
C VAL A 112 0.42 2.94 6.22
N TYR A 113 1.12 4.07 6.05
CA TYR A 113 2.48 4.29 6.53
C TYR A 113 2.55 5.51 7.43
N ASP A 114 3.47 5.49 8.40
CA ASP A 114 3.84 6.66 9.18
C ASP A 114 4.73 7.62 8.36
N GLU A 115 5.20 8.69 9.00
CA GLU A 115 6.10 9.69 8.39
C GLU A 115 7.45 9.12 7.95
N GLN A 116 7.89 8.05 8.59
CA GLN A 116 9.13 7.35 8.27
C GLN A 116 8.93 6.24 7.25
N LEU A 117 7.74 6.17 6.63
CA LEU A 117 7.32 5.11 5.70
C LEU A 117 7.35 3.70 6.32
N LYS A 118 7.13 3.59 7.63
CA LYS A 118 6.91 2.31 8.30
C LYS A 118 5.43 1.96 8.27
N PRO A 119 5.06 0.70 8.06
CA PRO A 119 3.67 0.27 8.10
C PRO A 119 2.99 0.58 9.42
N SER A 120 1.79 1.13 9.38
CA SER A 120 1.00 1.51 10.54
C SER A 120 -0.19 0.57 10.74
N ALA A 121 -0.13 -0.23 11.80
CA ALA A 121 -1.17 -1.20 12.17
C ALA A 121 -2.24 -0.59 13.09
N ARG A 122 -3.38 -1.28 13.21
CA ARG A 122 -4.49 -0.95 14.13
C ARG A 122 -5.11 0.42 13.90
N LEU A 123 -5.08 0.86 12.66
CA LEU A 123 -5.80 2.05 12.21
C LEU A 123 -7.08 1.62 11.52
N THR A 124 -8.09 2.48 11.56
CA THR A 124 -9.31 2.28 10.81
C THR A 124 -9.30 3.12 9.57
N VAL A 125 -9.46 2.50 8.42
CA VAL A 125 -9.61 3.16 7.12
C VAL A 125 -11.08 3.11 6.73
N TYR A 126 -11.64 4.27 6.39
CA TYR A 126 -13.02 4.42 5.97
C TYR A 126 -13.14 5.47 4.86
N LEU A 127 -14.28 5.56 4.21
CA LEU A 127 -14.49 6.48 3.11
C LEU A 127 -15.40 7.64 3.54
N VAL A 128 -15.03 8.82 3.08
CA VAL A 128 -15.81 10.05 3.27
C VAL A 128 -16.06 10.71 1.91
N ASP A 129 -17.11 11.53 1.83
CA ASP A 129 -17.40 12.36 0.67
C ASP A 129 -16.57 13.66 0.68
N HIS A 130 -16.85 14.56 -0.25
CA HIS A 130 -16.20 15.87 -0.34
C HIS A 130 -16.49 16.78 0.89
N ALA A 131 -17.63 16.56 1.57
CA ALA A 131 -18.00 17.26 2.80
C ALA A 131 -17.36 16.62 4.05
N LYS A 132 -16.55 15.58 3.89
CA LYS A 132 -15.89 14.79 4.95
C LYS A 132 -16.85 13.97 5.79
N THR A 133 -18.04 13.67 5.29
CA THR A 133 -19.03 12.83 5.95
C THR A 133 -18.77 11.35 5.65
N TYR A 134 -18.79 10.52 6.70
CA TYR A 134 -18.61 9.08 6.57
C TYR A 134 -19.67 8.44 5.68
N GLN A 135 -19.22 7.64 4.73
CA GLN A 135 -20.07 6.92 3.77
C GLN A 135 -20.31 5.49 4.27
N GLN A 136 -21.30 5.32 5.14
CA GLN A 136 -21.59 4.08 5.86
C GLN A 136 -21.85 2.88 4.94
N GLN A 137 -22.40 3.10 3.76
CA GLN A 137 -22.73 2.04 2.79
C GLN A 137 -21.47 1.29 2.30
N TYR A 138 -20.28 1.85 2.43
CA TYR A 138 -19.03 1.22 2.00
C TYR A 138 -18.28 0.53 3.15
N SER A 139 -18.82 0.61 4.38
CA SER A 139 -18.17 0.05 5.55
C SER A 139 -16.77 0.65 5.80
N PHE A 140 -15.95 -0.02 6.58
CA PHE A 140 -14.59 0.37 6.90
C PHE A 140 -13.69 -0.86 7.02
N ALA A 141 -12.38 -0.67 7.07
CA ALA A 141 -11.40 -1.73 7.25
C ALA A 141 -10.39 -1.37 8.34
N TYR A 142 -9.85 -2.36 9.04
CA TYR A 142 -8.72 -2.19 9.93
C TYR A 142 -7.41 -2.50 9.21
N THR A 143 -6.36 -1.75 9.54
CA THR A 143 -5.02 -2.08 9.06
C THR A 143 -4.42 -3.25 9.86
N ASP A 144 -3.86 -4.23 9.16
CA ASP A 144 -3.15 -5.35 9.75
C ASP A 144 -1.73 -4.96 10.23
N ALA A 145 -0.94 -5.95 10.71
CA ALA A 145 0.43 -5.74 11.16
C ALA A 145 1.37 -5.19 10.07
N THR A 146 1.01 -5.33 8.79
CA THR A 146 1.76 -4.82 7.64
C THR A 146 1.21 -3.49 7.12
N GLY A 147 0.27 -2.88 7.85
CA GLY A 147 -0.43 -1.67 7.45
C GLY A 147 -1.44 -1.87 6.32
N TYR A 148 -1.67 -3.10 5.87
CA TYR A 148 -2.58 -3.40 4.77
C TYR A 148 -4.04 -3.26 5.19
N PHE A 149 -4.86 -2.70 4.29
CA PHE A 149 -6.31 -2.61 4.42
C PHE A 149 -6.99 -3.00 3.11
N LEU A 150 -8.26 -3.40 3.21
CA LEU A 150 -9.13 -3.72 2.08
C LEU A 150 -10.56 -3.29 2.39
N ILE A 151 -11.09 -2.37 1.59
CA ILE A 151 -12.52 -2.05 1.51
C ILE A 151 -13.02 -2.65 0.21
N ASN A 152 -13.92 -3.62 0.30
CA ASN A 152 -14.48 -4.32 -0.85
C ASN A 152 -16.00 -4.10 -0.86
N TYR A 153 -16.51 -3.46 -1.89
CA TYR A 153 -17.92 -3.13 -2.04
C TYR A 153 -18.56 -3.96 -3.14
N ALA A 154 -19.67 -4.59 -2.80
CA ALA A 154 -20.54 -5.27 -3.74
C ALA A 154 -21.88 -4.51 -3.78
N PRO A 155 -22.28 -3.91 -4.91
CA PRO A 155 -23.56 -3.23 -5.01
C PRO A 155 -24.71 -4.22 -4.86
N PRO A 156 -25.87 -3.79 -4.35
CA PRO A 156 -27.10 -4.58 -4.43
C PRO A 156 -27.44 -4.93 -5.88
N ALA A 157 -28.11 -6.06 -6.09
CA ALA A 157 -28.47 -6.50 -7.43
C ALA A 157 -29.26 -5.41 -8.20
N GLY A 158 -28.82 -5.10 -9.41
CA GLY A 158 -29.43 -4.09 -10.28
C GLY A 158 -29.06 -2.64 -9.96
N GLN A 159 -28.08 -2.41 -9.10
CA GLN A 159 -27.52 -1.07 -8.85
C GLN A 159 -26.09 -0.98 -9.38
N ASP A 160 -25.78 0.12 -10.04
CA ASP A 160 -24.42 0.43 -10.43
C ASP A 160 -23.63 1.01 -9.27
N ALA A 161 -22.32 0.79 -9.25
CA ALA A 161 -21.43 1.46 -8.31
C ALA A 161 -21.52 2.98 -8.51
N PRO A 162 -21.75 3.78 -7.45
CA PRO A 162 -21.82 5.23 -7.60
C PRO A 162 -20.49 5.78 -8.10
N ALA A 163 -20.56 6.67 -9.09
CA ALA A 163 -19.41 7.33 -9.69
C ALA A 163 -18.91 8.57 -8.88
N THR A 164 -19.38 8.74 -7.65
CA THR A 164 -19.03 9.90 -6.83
C THR A 164 -17.61 9.75 -6.27
N PRO A 165 -16.76 10.79 -6.36
CA PRO A 165 -15.43 10.77 -5.77
C PRO A 165 -15.50 10.60 -4.25
N LEU A 166 -14.68 9.68 -3.74
CA LEU A 166 -14.55 9.37 -2.31
C LEU A 166 -13.12 9.67 -1.83
N TYR A 167 -12.96 9.91 -0.56
CA TYR A 167 -11.66 10.16 0.05
C TYR A 167 -11.41 9.13 1.15
N ALA A 168 -10.23 8.54 1.14
CA ALA A 168 -9.83 7.66 2.23
C ALA A 168 -9.53 8.49 3.48
N ALA A 169 -10.20 8.17 4.57
CA ALA A 169 -10.00 8.76 5.88
C ALA A 169 -9.49 7.69 6.85
N ILE A 170 -8.75 8.11 7.86
CA ILE A 170 -8.13 7.22 8.84
C ILE A 170 -8.45 7.71 10.24
N ALA A 171 -8.86 6.78 11.11
CA ALA A 171 -8.94 6.98 12.54
C ALA A 171 -7.94 6.09 13.29
N ASN A 172 -7.49 6.57 14.45
CA ASN A 172 -6.64 5.77 15.35
C ASN A 172 -7.46 4.74 16.13
N ALA A 173 -6.80 3.92 16.95
CA ALA A 173 -7.44 2.88 17.77
C ALA A 173 -8.44 3.43 18.81
N LYS A 174 -8.43 4.76 19.09
CA LYS A 174 -9.39 5.41 19.97
C LYS A 174 -10.61 5.94 19.21
N GLY A 175 -10.68 5.74 17.91
CA GLY A 175 -11.72 6.29 17.05
C GLY A 175 -11.56 7.78 16.75
N GLU A 176 -10.38 8.36 17.02
CA GLU A 176 -10.11 9.75 16.69
C GLU A 176 -9.64 9.83 15.23
N PRO A 177 -10.25 10.68 14.40
CA PRO A 177 -9.81 10.86 13.04
C PRO A 177 -8.40 11.45 13.01
N VAL A 178 -7.47 10.85 12.25
CA VAL A 178 -6.06 11.28 12.17
C VAL A 178 -5.62 11.72 10.79
N TYR A 179 -6.38 11.41 9.74
CA TYR A 179 -6.01 11.76 8.37
C TYR A 179 -7.18 11.68 7.40
N VAL A 180 -7.21 12.55 6.40
CA VAL A 180 -8.05 12.42 5.20
C VAL A 180 -7.18 12.62 3.97
N SER A 181 -7.29 11.74 3.00
CA SER A 181 -6.55 11.82 1.73
C SER A 181 -6.88 13.11 0.99
N ALA A 182 -5.86 13.76 0.43
CA ALA A 182 -6.04 14.85 -0.51
C ALA A 182 -6.46 14.36 -1.91
N THR A 183 -6.16 13.10 -2.21
CA THR A 183 -6.47 12.48 -3.52
C THR A 183 -7.79 11.73 -3.41
N ALA A 184 -8.72 12.03 -4.30
CA ALA A 184 -9.97 11.31 -4.42
C ALA A 184 -9.76 9.90 -4.98
N PHE A 185 -10.48 8.95 -4.43
CA PHE A 185 -10.69 7.63 -5.00
C PHE A 185 -11.91 7.68 -5.91
N GLN A 186 -11.77 7.24 -7.16
CA GLN A 186 -12.88 7.11 -8.11
C GLN A 186 -13.30 5.64 -8.19
N PRO A 187 -14.45 5.26 -7.58
CA PRO A 187 -14.97 3.91 -7.72
C PRO A 187 -15.25 3.58 -9.18
N ALA A 188 -14.80 2.42 -9.64
CA ALA A 188 -15.11 1.92 -10.98
C ALA A 188 -15.53 0.45 -10.90
N ALA A 189 -16.60 0.08 -11.59
CA ALA A 189 -17.13 -1.28 -11.55
C ALA A 189 -16.09 -2.31 -12.00
N ASN A 190 -15.99 -3.40 -11.25
CA ASN A 190 -15.05 -4.52 -11.46
C ASN A 190 -13.56 -4.12 -11.35
N VAL A 191 -13.26 -3.00 -10.69
CA VAL A 191 -11.88 -2.51 -10.53
C VAL A 191 -11.45 -2.58 -9.07
N ALA A 192 -10.26 -3.12 -8.83
CA ALA A 192 -9.54 -2.99 -7.58
C ALA A 192 -8.49 -1.88 -7.71
N THR A 193 -8.58 -0.85 -6.89
CA THR A 193 -7.65 0.29 -6.89
C THR A 193 -6.70 0.17 -5.71
N TYR A 194 -5.40 0.24 -5.97
CA TYR A 194 -4.37 0.25 -4.93
C TYR A 194 -3.98 1.68 -4.56
N GLN A 195 -3.98 2.01 -3.28
CA GLN A 195 -3.59 3.32 -2.77
C GLN A 195 -2.73 3.22 -1.52
N ASN A 196 -1.49 3.72 -1.59
CA ASN A 196 -0.67 3.95 -0.40
C ASN A 196 -1.08 5.25 0.29
N ILE A 197 -1.20 5.22 1.60
CA ILE A 197 -1.53 6.38 2.42
C ILE A 197 -0.38 6.63 3.38
N SER A 198 0.25 7.80 3.28
CA SER A 198 1.30 8.23 4.21
C SER A 198 0.75 9.27 5.18
N LEU A 199 0.79 8.96 6.46
CA LEU A 199 0.40 9.87 7.53
C LEU A 199 1.49 10.93 7.68
N SER A 200 1.14 12.20 7.54
CA SER A 200 2.08 13.30 7.77
C SER A 200 1.84 13.92 9.14
N ALA A 201 2.93 14.24 9.86
CA ALA A 201 2.84 14.92 11.16
C ALA A 201 1.99 16.20 11.06
N GLY A 202 1.12 16.36 12.03
CA GLY A 202 0.45 17.64 12.30
C GLY A 202 -0.73 18.00 11.40
N LYS A 203 -1.13 17.22 10.42
CA LYS A 203 -2.40 17.44 9.72
C LYS A 203 -3.52 16.76 10.51
N LYS A 204 -4.25 17.56 11.27
CA LYS A 204 -5.49 17.09 11.87
C LYS A 204 -6.48 16.70 10.78
N PRO A 205 -7.06 15.56 10.85
CA PRO A 205 -8.04 15.05 9.92
C PRO A 205 -9.38 15.66 10.16
N LEU A 206 -10.16 15.65 9.14
CA LEU A 206 -11.47 16.25 9.08
C LEU A 206 -12.46 15.25 8.51
N GLY A 207 -12.42 14.03 8.98
CA GLY A 207 -13.37 13.00 8.58
C GLY A 207 -14.15 12.51 9.80
N ASP A 208 -15.43 12.25 9.64
CA ASP A 208 -16.27 11.71 10.71
C ASP A 208 -16.04 10.19 10.79
N PRO A 209 -15.48 9.64 11.90
CA PRO A 209 -15.20 8.21 11.99
C PRO A 209 -16.48 7.39 12.08
N PRO A 210 -16.47 6.12 11.67
CA PRO A 210 -17.59 5.22 11.81
C PRO A 210 -18.11 5.18 13.24
N PRO A 211 -19.44 5.18 13.46
CA PRO A 211 -20.03 5.18 14.81
C PRO A 211 -19.60 3.97 15.65
N GLU A 212 -19.34 2.84 15.04
CA GLU A 212 -18.89 1.61 15.70
C GLU A 212 -17.52 1.78 16.38
N ILE A 213 -16.66 2.65 15.86
CA ILE A 213 -15.35 2.92 16.45
C ILE A 213 -15.48 3.81 17.68
N ARG A 214 -16.47 4.69 17.69
CA ARG A 214 -16.74 5.56 18.86
C ARG A 214 -17.16 4.74 20.09
N GLN A 215 -17.65 3.51 19.90
CA GLN A 215 -18.09 2.60 20.96
C GLN A 215 -16.99 1.66 21.47
N VAL A 216 -15.90 1.47 20.73
CA VAL A 216 -14.74 0.67 21.16
C VAL A 216 -13.78 1.50 22.05
N ALA A 217 -14.30 2.46 22.75
CA ALA A 217 -13.55 3.18 23.75
C ALA A 217 -13.53 2.37 25.05
N ILE A 218 -12.30 2.00 25.46
CA ILE A 218 -11.88 1.57 26.78
C ILE A 218 -12.22 0.12 27.10
N PRO A 219 -11.23 -0.83 27.05
CA PRO A 219 -11.35 -2.02 27.86
C PRO A 219 -11.54 -1.56 29.33
N PRO A 220 -12.47 -2.17 30.07
CA PRO A 220 -12.63 -1.83 31.48
C PRO A 220 -11.28 -2.00 32.16
N GLN A 221 -10.79 -0.95 32.77
CA GLN A 221 -9.60 -1.04 33.61
C GLN A 221 -9.89 -2.10 34.63
N ALA A 222 -9.08 -3.17 34.62
CA ALA A 222 -9.12 -4.20 35.64
C ALA A 222 -9.06 -3.46 36.98
N GLY A 223 -10.17 -3.51 37.71
CA GLY A 223 -10.30 -2.82 38.99
C GLY A 223 -9.17 -3.24 39.91
N LYS A 224 -8.39 -2.27 40.37
CA LYS A 224 -7.56 -2.46 41.54
C LYS A 224 -8.47 -2.91 42.68
N THR A 225 -8.42 -4.18 42.99
CA THR A 225 -8.98 -4.71 44.24
C THR A 225 -8.36 -3.96 45.40
N PRO A 226 -9.12 -3.28 46.24
CA PRO A 226 -8.54 -2.68 47.44
C PRO A 226 -8.04 -3.81 48.34
N SER A 227 -6.75 -3.75 48.62
CA SER A 227 -6.11 -4.60 49.62
C SER A 227 -6.69 -4.28 50.99
N LYS A 228 -7.28 -5.28 51.64
CA LYS A 228 -7.63 -5.23 53.07
C LYS A 228 -6.39 -5.45 53.92
#